data_a58e912f305d34c01aebd07221219a44
#
_entry.id   a58e912f305d34c01aebd07221219a44
#
_cell.length_a   1.000
_cell.length_b   1.000
_cell.length_c   1.000
_cell.angle_alpha   90.00
_cell.angle_beta   90.00
_cell.angle_gamma   90.00
#
_symmetry.space_group_name_H-M   'P 1'
#
loop_
_entity.id
_entity.type
_entity.pdbx_description
1 polymer ?
#
loop_
_entity_poly.entity_id
_entity_poly.type
_entity_poly.pdbx_seq_one_letter_code
_entity_poly.pdbx_strand_id
1 'polypeptide(L)'
;MLQESIATQNNEKIFKNRLTSSKKHIKSTKMKVLVIHGPNLNLLGSREPDVYGSTTLDEINAGLEQKATENHIELESFQSNAEHEIVAKIQESMNEIAYIIINPGALTHTSIAIRDALLGINVSFYEVHISNIFSREEFRHKSYFSDIASGVICGLGTHGYALALNHIIEINKD
;
A
#
# COMPACT_ATOMS: atom_id res chain seq x y z
N MET A 1 -27.90 -6.39 -15.16
CA MET A 1 -27.08 -7.13 -16.15
C MET A 1 -26.23 -6.24 -17.07
N LEU A 2 -26.76 -5.29 -17.84
CA LEU A 2 -25.97 -4.42 -18.74
C LEU A 2 -25.04 -3.43 -17.98
N GLN A 3 -25.49 -2.85 -16.89
CA GLN A 3 -24.69 -1.91 -16.08
C GLN A 3 -23.52 -2.58 -15.32
N GLU A 4 -23.71 -3.81 -14.86
CA GLU A 4 -22.65 -4.60 -14.19
C GLU A 4 -21.55 -5.02 -15.18
N SER A 5 -21.92 -5.34 -16.41
CA SER A 5 -20.95 -5.68 -17.48
C SER A 5 -20.06 -4.49 -17.86
N ILE A 6 -20.61 -3.28 -17.90
CA ILE A 6 -19.88 -2.05 -18.22
C ILE A 6 -18.89 -1.68 -17.08
N ALA A 7 -19.30 -1.85 -15.83
CA ALA A 7 -18.45 -1.58 -14.67
C ALA A 7 -17.25 -2.55 -14.63
N THR A 8 -17.47 -3.83 -14.91
CA THR A 8 -16.40 -4.85 -14.93
C THR A 8 -15.40 -4.60 -16.08
N GLN A 9 -15.89 -4.26 -17.29
CA GLN A 9 -15.02 -3.94 -18.43
C GLN A 9 -14.21 -2.66 -18.22
N ASN A 10 -14.79 -1.64 -17.57
CA ASN A 10 -14.06 -0.42 -17.24
C ASN A 10 -12.97 -0.68 -16.19
N ASN A 11 -13.23 -1.51 -15.18
CA ASN A 11 -12.25 -1.87 -14.17
C ASN A 11 -11.06 -2.68 -14.76
N GLU A 12 -11.33 -3.63 -15.66
CA GLU A 12 -10.26 -4.35 -16.37
C GLU A 12 -9.40 -3.43 -17.27
N LYS A 13 -10.03 -2.46 -17.93
CA LYS A 13 -9.33 -1.49 -18.78
C LYS A 13 -8.47 -0.53 -17.96
N ILE A 14 -8.98 -0.09 -16.80
CA ILE A 14 -8.24 0.74 -15.83
C ILE A 14 -7.05 -0.05 -15.28
N PHE A 15 -7.25 -1.32 -14.91
CA PHE A 15 -6.19 -2.19 -14.39
C PHE A 15 -5.09 -2.44 -15.43
N LYS A 16 -5.45 -2.77 -16.68
CA LYS A 16 -4.48 -2.97 -17.77
C LYS A 16 -3.72 -1.68 -18.10
N ASN A 17 -4.39 -0.53 -18.10
CA ASN A 17 -3.74 0.76 -18.35
C ASN A 17 -2.78 1.16 -17.22
N ARG A 18 -3.07 0.83 -15.97
CA ARG A 18 -2.17 1.07 -14.83
C ARG A 18 -0.89 0.23 -14.94
N LEU A 19 -1.01 -1.05 -15.31
CA LEU A 19 0.13 -1.94 -15.52
C LEU A 19 1.02 -1.49 -16.69
N THR A 20 0.43 -0.95 -17.77
CA THR A 20 1.18 -0.49 -18.93
C THR A 20 1.77 0.91 -18.77
N SER A 21 1.16 1.79 -17.94
CA SER A 21 1.67 3.14 -17.69
C SER A 21 2.95 3.13 -16.87
N SER A 22 3.10 2.19 -15.92
CA SER A 22 4.33 2.05 -15.11
C SER A 22 5.58 1.73 -15.95
N LYS A 23 5.43 1.16 -17.15
CA LYS A 23 6.57 0.81 -18.02
C LYS A 23 7.12 1.96 -18.87
N LYS A 24 6.51 3.16 -18.87
CA LYS A 24 6.78 4.15 -19.94
C LYS A 24 7.71 5.30 -19.59
N HIS A 25 8.19 5.49 -18.35
CA HIS A 25 8.98 6.70 -18.00
C HIS A 25 10.06 6.54 -16.93
N ILE A 26 10.82 5.44 -16.90
CA ILE A 26 12.01 5.40 -16.02
C ILE A 26 13.29 5.34 -16.86
N LYS A 27 13.86 6.50 -17.16
CA LYS A 27 15.27 6.63 -17.54
C LYS A 27 16.12 6.25 -16.33
N SER A 28 16.84 5.13 -16.39
CA SER A 28 18.06 4.80 -15.59
C SER A 28 18.13 5.24 -14.11
N THR A 29 17.02 5.48 -13.45
CA THR A 29 16.93 5.68 -11.99
C THR A 29 16.42 4.39 -11.34
N LYS A 30 16.99 4.01 -10.20
CA LYS A 30 16.49 2.88 -9.40
C LYS A 30 14.99 3.02 -9.21
N MET A 31 14.25 1.91 -9.32
CA MET A 31 12.83 1.89 -9.00
C MET A 31 12.64 2.30 -7.54
N LYS A 32 11.72 3.23 -7.29
CA LYS A 32 11.40 3.68 -5.94
C LYS A 32 10.07 3.12 -5.48
N VAL A 33 10.04 2.62 -4.25
CA VAL A 33 8.83 2.14 -3.56
C VAL A 33 8.63 2.95 -2.28
N LEU A 34 7.44 3.48 -2.08
CA LEU A 34 7.05 4.17 -0.87
C LEU A 34 6.20 3.24 0.01
N VAL A 35 6.58 3.11 1.28
CA VAL A 35 5.79 2.41 2.29
C VAL A 35 5.15 3.43 3.21
N ILE A 36 3.82 3.44 3.28
CA ILE A 36 3.05 4.36 4.11
C ILE A 36 2.42 3.59 5.26
N HIS A 37 2.65 4.08 6.47
CA HIS A 37 2.06 3.57 7.70
C HIS A 37 1.11 4.61 8.30
N GLY A 38 -0.15 4.23 8.45
CA GLY A 38 -1.20 5.06 9.02
C GLY A 38 -1.17 5.14 10.55
N PRO A 39 -2.26 5.68 11.14
CA PRO A 39 -2.36 5.93 12.58
C PRO A 39 -2.10 4.71 13.44
N ASN A 40 -1.41 4.95 14.56
CA ASN A 40 -1.07 3.99 15.62
C ASN A 40 -0.05 2.91 15.23
N LEU A 41 0.42 2.84 13.99
CA LEU A 41 1.42 1.86 13.59
C LEU A 41 2.80 2.16 14.19
N ASN A 42 3.07 3.40 14.59
CA ASN A 42 4.23 3.78 15.40
C ASN A 42 4.27 3.10 16.80
N LEU A 43 3.15 2.51 17.24
CA LEU A 43 3.04 1.82 18.53
C LEU A 43 3.20 0.29 18.40
N LEU A 44 3.52 -0.22 17.22
CA LEU A 44 3.78 -1.66 17.02
C LEU A 44 4.91 -2.15 17.92
N GLY A 45 4.78 -3.37 18.41
CA GLY A 45 5.70 -3.98 19.38
C GLY A 45 5.45 -3.58 20.83
N SER A 46 4.82 -2.42 21.09
CA SER A 46 4.48 -1.98 22.45
C SER A 46 2.99 -2.07 22.77
N ARG A 47 2.13 -2.10 21.75
CA ARG A 47 0.66 -2.13 21.89
C ARG A 47 0.11 -3.48 21.44
N GLU A 48 -0.72 -4.08 22.30
CA GLU A 48 -1.50 -5.31 22.00
C GLU A 48 -0.63 -6.43 21.37
N PRO A 49 0.44 -6.91 22.02
CA PRO A 49 1.36 -7.89 21.44
C PRO A 49 0.68 -9.21 21.07
N ASP A 50 -0.42 -9.57 21.72
CA ASP A 50 -1.23 -10.76 21.42
C ASP A 50 -1.96 -10.65 20.07
N VAL A 51 -2.19 -9.43 19.56
CA VAL A 51 -2.89 -9.17 18.28
C VAL A 51 -1.92 -8.85 17.16
N TYR A 52 -0.88 -8.05 17.44
CA TYR A 52 0.02 -7.49 16.42
C TYR A 52 1.43 -8.07 16.47
N GLY A 53 1.75 -8.90 17.50
CA GLY A 53 3.09 -9.42 17.74
C GLY A 53 4.02 -8.39 18.40
N SER A 54 5.26 -8.81 18.69
CA SER A 54 6.30 -7.99 19.32
C SER A 54 7.15 -7.19 18.34
N THR A 55 6.95 -7.39 17.02
CA THR A 55 7.75 -6.71 15.99
C THR A 55 7.40 -5.23 15.95
N THR A 56 8.41 -4.39 16.07
CA THR A 56 8.30 -2.92 16.01
C THR A 56 8.18 -2.42 14.57
N LEU A 57 7.72 -1.18 14.40
CA LEU A 57 7.69 -0.55 13.08
C LEU A 57 9.09 -0.38 12.49
N ASP A 58 10.07 -0.06 13.32
CA ASP A 58 11.47 0.10 12.89
C ASP A 58 12.06 -1.22 12.37
N GLU A 59 11.75 -2.35 13.02
CA GLU A 59 12.18 -3.68 12.55
C GLU A 59 11.52 -4.05 11.21
N ILE A 60 10.24 -3.70 11.02
CA ILE A 60 9.55 -3.88 9.74
C ILE A 60 10.26 -3.07 8.66
N ASN A 61 10.49 -1.79 8.90
CA ASN A 61 11.12 -0.89 7.93
C ASN A 61 12.53 -1.35 7.59
N ALA A 62 13.35 -1.71 8.59
CA ALA A 62 14.71 -2.23 8.38
C ALA A 62 14.72 -3.50 7.51
N GLY A 63 13.80 -4.44 7.77
CA GLY A 63 13.68 -5.67 6.96
C GLY A 63 13.25 -5.39 5.52
N LEU A 64 12.35 -4.43 5.30
CA LEU A 64 11.92 -4.02 3.96
C LEU A 64 13.04 -3.30 3.21
N GLU A 65 13.78 -2.40 3.87
CA GLU A 65 14.90 -1.67 3.29
C GLU A 65 16.05 -2.60 2.88
N GLN A 66 16.40 -3.55 3.75
CA GLN A 66 17.38 -4.59 3.42
C GLN A 66 16.97 -5.34 2.15
N LYS A 67 15.73 -5.83 2.10
CA LYS A 67 15.23 -6.59 0.96
C LYS A 67 15.17 -5.75 -0.32
N ALA A 68 14.76 -4.50 -0.23
CA ALA A 68 14.74 -3.57 -1.36
C ALA A 68 16.15 -3.35 -1.90
N THR A 69 17.13 -3.13 -1.01
CA THR A 69 18.54 -2.94 -1.37
C THR A 69 19.11 -4.16 -2.10
N GLU A 70 18.84 -5.38 -1.62
CA GLU A 70 19.25 -6.64 -2.25
C GLU A 70 18.69 -6.80 -3.68
N ASN A 71 17.56 -6.12 -3.98
CA ASN A 71 16.91 -6.15 -5.29
C ASN A 71 17.05 -4.84 -6.08
N HIS A 72 18.01 -3.98 -5.72
CA HIS A 72 18.29 -2.70 -6.39
C HIS A 72 17.11 -1.72 -6.42
N ILE A 73 16.22 -1.80 -5.43
CA ILE A 73 15.08 -0.91 -5.24
C ILE A 73 15.46 0.14 -4.20
N GLU A 74 15.05 1.39 -4.43
CA GLU A 74 15.06 2.44 -3.42
C GLU A 74 13.74 2.39 -2.65
N LEU A 75 13.80 2.24 -1.33
CA LEU A 75 12.61 2.17 -0.49
C LEU A 75 12.60 3.35 0.47
N GLU A 76 11.47 4.03 0.53
CA GLU A 76 11.20 5.09 1.48
C GLU A 76 10.05 4.64 2.39
N SER A 77 10.19 4.86 3.70
CA SER A 77 9.13 4.60 4.68
C SER A 77 8.65 5.90 5.29
N PHE A 78 7.32 6.05 5.41
CA PHE A 78 6.67 7.21 6.00
C PHE A 78 5.59 6.76 6.97
N GLN A 79 5.53 7.34 8.16
CA GLN A 79 4.49 7.08 9.15
C GLN A 79 3.86 8.39 9.60
N SER A 80 2.53 8.43 9.65
CA SER A 80 1.81 9.53 10.31
C SER A 80 0.49 9.08 10.91
N ASN A 81 0.14 9.77 12.01
CA ASN A 81 -1.19 9.68 12.63
C ASN A 81 -2.16 10.72 12.04
N ALA A 82 -1.67 11.65 11.21
CA ALA A 82 -2.43 12.73 10.63
C ALA A 82 -2.81 12.43 9.16
N GLU A 83 -4.12 12.40 8.89
CA GLU A 83 -4.64 12.14 7.54
C GLU A 83 -4.06 13.08 6.48
N HIS A 84 -3.98 14.39 6.80
CA HIS A 84 -3.49 15.40 5.86
C HIS A 84 -2.00 15.23 5.50
N GLU A 85 -1.18 14.73 6.42
CA GLU A 85 0.23 14.43 6.16
C GLU A 85 0.38 13.23 5.21
N ILE A 86 -0.48 12.21 5.38
CA ILE A 86 -0.52 11.07 4.46
C ILE A 86 -0.95 11.52 3.06
N VAL A 87 -1.98 12.38 2.97
CA VAL A 87 -2.41 12.97 1.69
C VAL A 87 -1.27 13.75 1.04
N ALA A 88 -0.57 14.62 1.79
CA ALA A 88 0.56 15.39 1.29
C ALA A 88 1.68 14.47 0.78
N LYS A 89 2.04 13.43 1.56
CA LYS A 89 3.07 12.46 1.17
C LYS A 89 2.73 11.70 -0.10
N ILE A 90 1.46 11.32 -0.28
CA ILE A 90 0.99 10.68 -1.51
C ILE A 90 1.13 11.65 -2.70
N GLN A 91 0.73 12.90 -2.55
CA GLN A 91 0.82 13.92 -3.62
C GLN A 91 2.28 14.22 -4.00
N GLU A 92 3.18 14.32 -3.02
CA GLU A 92 4.63 14.51 -3.23
C GLU A 92 5.26 13.35 -4.02
N SER A 93 4.67 12.14 -3.91
CA SER A 93 5.16 10.94 -4.61
C SER A 93 4.90 10.93 -6.11
N MET A 94 4.13 11.88 -6.61
CA MET A 94 3.76 11.94 -8.04
C MET A 94 5.00 12.07 -8.92
N ASN A 95 5.12 11.19 -9.92
CA ASN A 95 6.23 11.08 -10.88
C ASN A 95 7.58 10.59 -10.31
N GLU A 96 7.69 10.33 -9.02
CA GLU A 96 8.93 9.85 -8.39
C GLU A 96 8.85 8.39 -7.96
N ILE A 97 7.67 7.95 -7.50
CA ILE A 97 7.45 6.64 -6.93
C ILE A 97 6.78 5.72 -7.97
N ALA A 98 7.32 4.50 -8.11
CA ALA A 98 6.76 3.48 -9.01
C ALA A 98 5.60 2.71 -8.36
N TYR A 99 5.72 2.43 -7.06
CA TYR A 99 4.72 1.67 -6.29
C TYR A 99 4.58 2.22 -4.88
N ILE A 100 3.36 2.09 -4.33
CA ILE A 100 3.09 2.36 -2.92
C ILE A 100 2.63 1.06 -2.23
N ILE A 101 3.19 0.79 -1.05
CA ILE A 101 2.65 -0.20 -0.10
C ILE A 101 2.05 0.62 1.05
N ILE A 102 0.75 0.53 1.26
CA ILE A 102 0.08 1.31 2.29
C ILE A 102 -0.63 0.43 3.30
N ASN A 103 -0.31 0.61 4.58
CA ASN A 103 -1.18 0.18 5.67
C ASN A 103 -1.85 1.42 6.25
N PRO A 104 -3.09 1.71 5.88
CA PRO A 104 -3.74 2.96 6.27
C PRO A 104 -4.26 2.96 7.71
N GLY A 105 -4.13 1.84 8.42
CA GLY A 105 -4.75 1.66 9.72
C GLY A 105 -6.26 1.89 9.65
N ALA A 106 -6.81 2.59 10.64
CA ALA A 106 -8.25 2.88 10.69
C ALA A 106 -8.74 3.81 9.56
N LEU A 107 -7.85 4.58 8.94
CA LEU A 107 -8.20 5.50 7.87
C LEU A 107 -8.73 4.78 6.61
N THR A 108 -8.47 3.48 6.47
CA THR A 108 -9.06 2.68 5.38
C THR A 108 -10.60 2.68 5.42
N HIS A 109 -11.18 2.84 6.63
CA HIS A 109 -12.63 2.79 6.84
C HIS A 109 -13.29 4.18 6.75
N THR A 110 -12.51 5.27 6.71
CA THR A 110 -13.03 6.63 6.90
C THR A 110 -12.54 7.67 5.88
N SER A 111 -11.35 7.46 5.29
CA SER A 111 -10.71 8.50 4.49
C SER A 111 -11.03 8.42 3.00
N ILE A 112 -11.94 9.28 2.56
CA ILE A 112 -12.13 9.55 1.14
C ILE A 112 -10.99 10.42 0.61
N ALA A 113 -10.41 11.30 1.43
CA ALA A 113 -9.31 12.18 1.04
C ALA A 113 -8.06 11.39 0.60
N ILE A 114 -7.67 10.35 1.35
CA ILE A 114 -6.56 9.46 0.96
C ILE A 114 -6.91 8.67 -0.31
N ARG A 115 -8.15 8.18 -0.44
CA ARG A 115 -8.61 7.51 -1.67
C ARG A 115 -8.42 8.41 -2.89
N ASP A 116 -8.87 9.66 -2.80
CA ASP A 116 -8.79 10.61 -3.91
C ASP A 116 -7.34 10.98 -4.23
N ALA A 117 -6.48 11.10 -3.22
CA ALA A 117 -5.06 11.33 -3.42
C ALA A 117 -4.39 10.15 -4.17
N LEU A 118 -4.66 8.91 -3.77
CA LEU A 118 -4.15 7.70 -4.46
C LEU A 118 -4.62 7.61 -5.92
N LEU A 119 -5.89 7.96 -6.18
CA LEU A 119 -6.42 8.03 -7.54
C LEU A 119 -5.75 9.15 -8.34
N GLY A 120 -5.53 10.31 -7.70
CA GLY A 120 -5.01 11.52 -8.35
C GLY A 120 -3.59 11.36 -8.87
N ILE A 121 -2.72 10.64 -8.16
CA ILE A 121 -1.32 10.44 -8.58
C ILE A 121 -1.16 9.30 -9.60
N ASN A 122 -2.17 8.43 -9.78
CA ASN A 122 -2.15 7.30 -10.72
C ASN A 122 -0.96 6.35 -10.55
N VAL A 123 -0.49 6.13 -9.32
CA VAL A 123 0.54 5.16 -8.94
C VAL A 123 -0.11 3.87 -8.47
N SER A 124 0.40 2.72 -8.89
CA SER A 124 -0.06 1.41 -8.42
C SER A 124 0.23 1.25 -6.94
N PHE A 125 -0.76 0.81 -6.15
CA PHE A 125 -0.55 0.59 -4.73
C PHE A 125 -1.13 -0.74 -4.24
N TYR A 126 -0.53 -1.26 -3.16
CA TYR A 126 -0.94 -2.46 -2.46
C TYR A 126 -1.39 -2.08 -1.05
N GLU A 127 -2.62 -2.46 -0.70
CA GLU A 127 -3.18 -2.25 0.63
C GLU A 127 -2.78 -3.41 1.54
N VAL A 128 -2.23 -3.11 2.72
CA VAL A 128 -1.77 -4.12 3.69
C VAL A 128 -2.46 -3.88 5.03
N HIS A 129 -2.98 -4.95 5.62
CA HIS A 129 -3.51 -4.98 6.98
C HIS A 129 -2.84 -6.11 7.77
N ILE A 130 -2.28 -5.78 8.93
CA ILE A 130 -1.61 -6.74 9.82
C ILE A 130 -2.63 -7.75 10.35
N SER A 131 -3.77 -7.26 10.87
CA SER A 131 -4.85 -8.11 11.37
C SER A 131 -5.80 -8.54 10.24
N ASN A 132 -6.48 -9.66 10.44
CA ASN A 132 -7.62 -10.02 9.60
C ASN A 132 -8.81 -9.10 9.93
N ILE A 133 -9.07 -8.11 9.09
CA ILE A 133 -10.15 -7.13 9.30
C ILE A 133 -11.54 -7.80 9.32
N PHE A 134 -11.71 -8.94 8.65
CA PHE A 134 -12.98 -9.67 8.60
C PHE A 134 -13.29 -10.48 9.86
N SER A 135 -12.30 -10.68 10.74
CA SER A 135 -12.49 -11.28 12.07
C SER A 135 -12.71 -10.25 13.17
N ARG A 136 -12.80 -8.97 12.81
CA ARG A 136 -12.97 -7.85 13.73
C ARG A 136 -14.40 -7.30 13.65
N GLU A 137 -14.60 -6.11 14.19
CA GLU A 137 -15.90 -5.45 14.25
C GLU A 137 -16.42 -5.14 12.82
N GLU A 138 -17.71 -5.29 12.59
CA GLU A 138 -18.35 -5.17 11.27
C GLU A 138 -17.98 -3.87 10.53
N PHE A 139 -17.85 -2.75 11.25
CA PHE A 139 -17.46 -1.47 10.64
C PHE A 139 -16.06 -1.47 10.03
N ARG A 140 -15.21 -2.48 10.34
CA ARG A 140 -13.87 -2.67 9.75
C ARG A 140 -13.88 -3.50 8.47
N HIS A 141 -14.99 -4.12 8.11
CA HIS A 141 -15.05 -4.97 6.92
C HIS A 141 -15.03 -4.17 5.61
N LYS A 142 -15.37 -2.87 5.67
CA LYS A 142 -15.36 -1.99 4.50
C LYS A 142 -14.06 -1.17 4.44
N SER A 143 -13.33 -1.30 3.34
CA SER A 143 -12.25 -0.39 2.97
C SER A 143 -12.72 0.54 1.86
N TYR A 144 -12.31 1.82 1.92
CA TYR A 144 -12.46 2.75 0.81
C TYR A 144 -11.32 2.65 -0.22
N PHE A 145 -10.34 1.75 0.00
CA PHE A 145 -9.15 1.64 -0.86
C PHE A 145 -9.09 0.32 -1.62
N SER A 146 -9.67 -0.76 -1.07
CA SER A 146 -9.50 -2.11 -1.61
C SER A 146 -9.99 -2.28 -3.05
N ASP A 147 -11.03 -1.56 -3.45
CA ASP A 147 -11.58 -1.62 -4.81
C ASP A 147 -10.72 -0.89 -5.86
N ILE A 148 -9.80 -0.02 -5.42
CA ILE A 148 -8.88 0.72 -6.28
C ILE A 148 -7.42 0.27 -6.14
N ALA A 149 -7.12 -0.60 -5.16
CA ALA A 149 -5.80 -1.18 -4.96
C ALA A 149 -5.43 -2.17 -6.07
N SER A 150 -4.14 -2.30 -6.39
CA SER A 150 -3.63 -3.35 -7.27
C SER A 150 -3.68 -4.72 -6.61
N GLY A 151 -3.68 -4.78 -5.28
CA GLY A 151 -3.86 -5.97 -4.48
C GLY A 151 -4.05 -5.62 -3.01
N VAL A 152 -4.66 -6.54 -2.27
CA VAL A 152 -4.94 -6.40 -0.84
C VAL A 152 -4.35 -7.60 -0.10
N ILE A 153 -3.59 -7.35 0.96
CA ILE A 153 -3.03 -8.38 1.85
C ILE A 153 -3.56 -8.11 3.25
N CYS A 154 -4.19 -9.10 3.84
CA CYS A 154 -4.90 -8.95 5.10
C CYS A 154 -4.69 -10.18 5.99
N GLY A 155 -4.41 -9.97 7.29
CA GLY A 155 -4.39 -11.04 8.30
C GLY A 155 -3.11 -11.87 8.38
N LEU A 156 -2.05 -11.48 7.69
CA LEU A 156 -0.77 -12.20 7.68
C LEU A 156 0.28 -11.55 8.59
N GLY A 157 -0.16 -10.79 9.59
CA GLY A 157 0.74 -10.08 10.48
C GLY A 157 1.63 -9.08 9.74
N THR A 158 2.78 -8.78 10.31
CA THR A 158 3.77 -7.88 9.72
C THR A 158 4.40 -8.43 8.44
N HIS A 159 4.30 -9.76 8.24
CA HIS A 159 4.79 -10.43 7.02
C HIS A 159 4.08 -9.95 5.75
N GLY A 160 2.86 -9.43 5.86
CA GLY A 160 2.09 -8.86 4.73
C GLY A 160 2.84 -7.80 3.95
N TYR A 161 3.64 -6.96 4.60
CA TYR A 161 4.50 -5.97 3.93
C TYR A 161 5.57 -6.62 3.04
N ALA A 162 6.26 -7.63 3.56
CA ALA A 162 7.27 -8.35 2.81
C ALA A 162 6.69 -9.09 1.60
N LEU A 163 5.45 -9.59 1.70
CA LEU A 163 4.74 -10.21 0.59
C LEU A 163 4.38 -9.20 -0.50
N ALA A 164 3.92 -8.00 -0.12
CA ALA A 164 3.66 -6.93 -1.09
C ALA A 164 4.94 -6.53 -1.84
N LEU A 165 6.05 -6.33 -1.11
CA LEU A 165 7.34 -6.00 -1.71
C LEU A 165 7.86 -7.14 -2.61
N ASN A 166 7.73 -8.40 -2.18
CA ASN A 166 8.09 -9.56 -3.00
C ASN A 166 7.33 -9.58 -4.31
N HIS A 167 6.03 -9.34 -4.26
CA HIS A 167 5.22 -9.28 -5.47
C HIS A 167 5.69 -8.16 -6.42
N ILE A 168 5.99 -6.97 -5.89
CA ILE A 168 6.55 -5.86 -6.68
C ILE A 168 7.87 -6.27 -7.33
N ILE A 169 8.76 -6.94 -6.59
CA ILE A 169 10.03 -7.44 -7.10
C ILE A 169 9.78 -8.43 -8.26
N GLU A 170 8.91 -9.41 -8.05
CA GLU A 170 8.64 -10.47 -9.03
C GLU A 170 8.07 -9.93 -10.36
N ILE A 171 7.11 -8.98 -10.31
CA ILE A 171 6.50 -8.43 -11.53
C ILE A 171 7.42 -7.47 -12.29
N ASN A 172 8.56 -7.09 -11.73
CA ASN A 172 9.56 -6.21 -12.34
C ASN A 172 10.90 -6.93 -12.61
N LYS A 173 10.98 -8.24 -12.37
CA LYS A 173 12.11 -9.06 -12.87
C LYS A 173 11.99 -9.18 -14.39
N ASP A 174 13.01 -8.73 -15.08
CA ASP A 174 13.18 -8.91 -16.54
C ASP A 174 13.52 -10.37 -16.87
#